data_35707e9b48252f3acb94ff82cffa0165
#
_entry.id   35707e9b48252f3acb94ff82cffa0165
#
_cell.length_a   1.000
_cell.length_b   1.000
_cell.length_c   1.000
_cell.angle_alpha   90.00
_cell.angle_beta   90.00
_cell.angle_gamma   90.00
#
_symmetry.space_group_name_H-M   'P 1'
#
loop_
_entity.id
_entity.type
_entity.pdbx_description
1 polymer ?
#
loop_
_entity_poly.entity_id
_entity_poly.type
_entity_poly.pdbx_seq_one_letter_code
_entity_poly.pdbx_strand_id
1 'polypeptide(L)'
;MKTISFTIDINAPIVKVWDAIWNDDNYKEWTTHFSPGSLYESDWEVGGSTLFLGPNSNGMYATITKLEKPNEVIFNHLGEMVNGVKGKRYDNGSFEKYQLKEIDGITRLVITIDILDEYEQEMNEGFSKGIEDIKRIAETIGP
;
A
#
# COMPACT_ATOMS: atom_id res chain seq x y z
N MET A 1 19.43 -2.84 1.10
CA MET A 1 17.94 -2.90 1.09
C MET A 1 17.48 -4.01 2.03
N LYS A 2 16.37 -3.80 2.69
CA LYS A 2 15.84 -4.73 3.69
C LYS A 2 14.34 -4.93 3.43
N THR A 3 13.82 -6.09 3.80
CA THR A 3 12.39 -6.41 3.67
C THR A 3 11.76 -6.39 5.07
N ILE A 4 10.67 -5.65 5.22
CA ILE A 4 9.90 -5.61 6.48
C ILE A 4 8.47 -6.04 6.22
N SER A 5 7.81 -6.53 7.27
CA SER A 5 6.47 -7.11 7.15
C SER A 5 5.60 -6.70 8.34
N PHE A 6 4.32 -6.50 8.06
CA PHE A 6 3.31 -6.14 9.06
C PHE A 6 2.11 -7.07 8.91
N THR A 7 1.59 -7.57 10.02
CA THR A 7 0.46 -8.51 10.01
C THR A 7 -0.58 -8.07 11.02
N ILE A 8 -1.85 -8.10 10.61
CA ILE A 8 -2.96 -7.79 11.50
C ILE A 8 -4.19 -8.63 11.12
N ASP A 9 -4.95 -9.05 12.14
CA ASP A 9 -6.24 -9.71 11.94
C ASP A 9 -7.35 -8.68 12.08
N ILE A 10 -8.26 -8.67 11.10
CA ILE A 10 -9.32 -7.68 10.98
C ILE A 10 -10.67 -8.40 11.01
N ASN A 11 -11.55 -7.98 11.91
CA ASN A 11 -12.89 -8.58 12.04
C ASN A 11 -13.83 -7.99 10.96
N ALA A 12 -13.56 -8.34 9.72
CA ALA A 12 -14.35 -7.92 8.56
C ALA A 12 -14.09 -8.87 7.39
N PRO A 13 -15.07 -9.02 6.46
CA PRO A 13 -14.86 -9.82 5.26
C PRO A 13 -13.77 -9.22 4.36
N ILE A 14 -13.14 -10.08 3.59
CA ILE A 14 -11.99 -9.72 2.74
C ILE A 14 -12.29 -8.56 1.79
N VAL A 15 -13.50 -8.49 1.23
CA VAL A 15 -13.89 -7.42 0.31
C VAL A 15 -13.88 -6.05 1.01
N LYS A 16 -14.33 -6.00 2.27
CA LYS A 16 -14.30 -4.76 3.05
C LYS A 16 -12.89 -4.34 3.41
N VAL A 17 -12.01 -5.30 3.70
CA VAL A 17 -10.61 -5.00 3.99
C VAL A 17 -9.91 -4.46 2.75
N TRP A 18 -10.14 -5.08 1.59
CA TRP A 18 -9.61 -4.58 0.33
C TRP A 18 -10.04 -3.13 0.07
N ASP A 19 -11.33 -2.85 0.27
CA ASP A 19 -11.87 -1.50 0.11
C ASP A 19 -11.26 -0.50 1.12
N ALA A 20 -11.06 -0.95 2.36
CA ALA A 20 -10.44 -0.12 3.40
C ALA A 20 -9.01 0.29 3.03
N ILE A 21 -8.30 -0.54 2.26
CA ILE A 21 -6.94 -0.23 1.80
C ILE A 21 -6.98 0.69 0.58
N TRP A 22 -7.80 0.36 -0.43
CA TRP A 22 -7.64 0.90 -1.78
C TRP A 22 -8.70 1.90 -2.24
N ASN A 23 -9.83 2.04 -1.53
CA ASN A 23 -10.76 3.14 -1.82
C ASN A 23 -10.00 4.46 -1.65
N ASP A 24 -10.18 5.39 -2.58
CA ASP A 24 -9.39 6.62 -2.61
C ASP A 24 -9.40 7.38 -1.29
N ASP A 25 -10.59 7.57 -0.68
CA ASP A 25 -10.70 8.30 0.58
C ASP A 25 -10.04 7.55 1.73
N ASN A 26 -10.21 6.23 1.76
CA ASN A 26 -9.60 5.39 2.79
C ASN A 26 -8.08 5.37 2.67
N TYR A 27 -7.57 5.28 1.44
CA TYR A 27 -6.13 5.31 1.19
C TYR A 27 -5.51 6.63 1.68
N LYS A 28 -6.16 7.75 1.40
CA LYS A 28 -5.70 9.06 1.87
C LYS A 28 -5.68 9.12 3.39
N GLU A 29 -6.63 8.49 4.05
CA GLU A 29 -6.70 8.50 5.51
C GLU A 29 -5.56 7.70 6.15
N TRP A 30 -5.39 6.43 5.78
CA TRP A 30 -4.39 5.61 6.46
C TRP A 30 -2.95 5.97 6.05
N THR A 31 -2.74 6.62 4.92
CA THR A 31 -1.41 7.04 4.48
C THR A 31 -0.98 8.40 5.04
N THR A 32 -1.84 9.10 5.79
CA THR A 32 -1.46 10.36 6.46
C THR A 32 -0.28 10.18 7.40
N HIS A 33 -0.07 8.97 7.92
CA HIS A 33 1.06 8.65 8.79
C HIS A 33 2.40 8.67 8.07
N PHE A 34 2.40 8.62 6.74
CA PHE A 34 3.59 8.81 5.91
C PHE A 34 3.73 10.27 5.54
N SER A 35 2.68 10.83 4.94
CA SER A 35 2.66 12.23 4.53
C SER A 35 1.20 12.65 4.28
N PRO A 36 0.73 13.77 4.88
CA PRO A 36 -0.58 14.29 4.53
C PRO A 36 -0.67 14.58 3.04
N GLY A 37 -1.79 14.26 2.42
CA GLY A 37 -1.97 14.48 0.99
C GLY A 37 -1.47 13.34 0.10
N SER A 38 -1.12 12.19 0.68
CA SER A 38 -0.75 11.00 -0.09
C SER A 38 -1.95 10.49 -0.89
N LEU A 39 -1.68 10.08 -2.13
CA LEU A 39 -2.67 9.47 -3.01
C LEU A 39 -2.00 8.48 -3.95
N TYR A 40 -2.79 7.69 -4.65
CA TYR A 40 -2.28 6.84 -5.71
C TYR A 40 -3.16 6.96 -6.95
N GLU A 41 -2.59 6.64 -8.11
CA GLU A 41 -3.30 6.52 -9.38
C GLU A 41 -2.88 5.20 -10.02
N SER A 42 -3.84 4.37 -10.42
CA SER A 42 -3.52 3.06 -11.00
C SER A 42 -4.58 2.66 -12.02
N ASP A 43 -4.13 2.00 -13.09
CA ASP A 43 -5.02 1.35 -14.04
C ASP A 43 -5.49 -0.03 -13.56
N TRP A 44 -4.92 -0.53 -12.45
CA TRP A 44 -5.23 -1.84 -11.88
C TRP A 44 -5.04 -3.00 -12.88
N GLU A 45 -4.01 -2.91 -13.69
CA GLU A 45 -3.66 -3.95 -14.65
C GLU A 45 -2.25 -4.45 -14.43
N VAL A 46 -2.04 -5.75 -14.54
CA VAL A 46 -0.69 -6.35 -14.48
C VAL A 46 0.11 -5.83 -15.68
N GLY A 47 1.30 -5.32 -15.38
CA GLY A 47 2.16 -4.69 -16.39
C GLY A 47 1.80 -3.24 -16.70
N GLY A 48 0.73 -2.73 -16.10
CA GLY A 48 0.29 -1.34 -16.29
C GLY A 48 1.03 -0.35 -15.40
N SER A 49 0.44 0.82 -15.20
CA SER A 49 1.06 1.94 -14.49
C SER A 49 0.35 2.23 -13.18
N THR A 50 1.15 2.40 -12.11
CA THR A 50 0.68 2.88 -10.81
C THR A 50 1.62 3.98 -10.33
N LEU A 51 1.04 5.07 -9.83
CA LEU A 51 1.79 6.17 -9.23
C LEU A 51 1.41 6.29 -7.77
N PHE A 52 2.41 6.35 -6.89
CA PHE A 52 2.20 6.64 -5.46
C PHE A 52 2.77 8.04 -5.21
N LEU A 53 1.91 8.98 -4.91
CA LEU A 53 2.26 10.40 -4.86
C LEU A 53 1.95 11.01 -3.48
N GLY A 54 2.84 11.88 -3.03
CA GLY A 54 2.63 12.74 -1.88
C GLY A 54 2.56 14.20 -2.31
N PRO A 55 2.83 15.14 -1.40
CA PRO A 55 2.81 16.57 -1.72
C PRO A 55 3.72 16.91 -2.90
N ASN A 56 3.27 17.86 -3.74
CA ASN A 56 3.98 18.31 -4.94
C ASN A 56 4.17 17.21 -5.99
N SER A 57 3.32 16.16 -5.95
CA SER A 57 3.42 15.02 -6.87
C SER A 57 4.78 14.33 -6.83
N ASN A 58 5.37 14.28 -5.63
CA ASN A 58 6.60 13.52 -5.37
C ASN A 58 6.24 12.13 -4.86
N GLY A 59 6.99 11.13 -5.27
CA GLY A 59 6.77 9.77 -4.82
C GLY A 59 7.46 8.76 -5.71
N MET A 60 6.71 7.73 -6.13
CA MET A 60 7.27 6.62 -6.90
C MET A 60 6.32 6.22 -8.02
N TYR A 61 6.89 5.73 -9.12
CA TYR A 61 6.11 5.05 -10.15
C TYR A 61 6.40 3.55 -10.11
N ALA A 62 5.37 2.76 -10.36
CA ALA A 62 5.42 1.33 -10.18
C ALA A 62 4.64 0.60 -11.27
N THR A 63 4.79 -0.72 -11.34
CA THR A 63 3.94 -1.59 -12.13
C THR A 63 3.37 -2.68 -11.24
N ILE A 64 2.17 -3.16 -11.54
CA ILE A 64 1.60 -4.31 -10.85
C ILE A 64 2.19 -5.56 -11.49
N THR A 65 2.79 -6.44 -10.66
CA THR A 65 3.36 -7.70 -11.14
C THR A 65 2.42 -8.87 -10.88
N LYS A 66 1.49 -8.73 -9.93
CA LYS A 66 0.48 -9.74 -9.63
C LYS A 66 -0.77 -9.07 -9.09
N LEU A 67 -1.93 -9.49 -9.57
CA LEU A 67 -3.22 -8.98 -9.07
C LEU A 67 -4.25 -10.11 -9.02
N GLU A 68 -4.68 -10.44 -7.81
CA GLU A 68 -5.74 -11.40 -7.54
C GLU A 68 -6.71 -10.78 -6.54
N LYS A 69 -7.50 -9.82 -7.01
CA LYS A 69 -8.45 -9.07 -6.16
C LYS A 69 -9.54 -10.01 -5.62
N PRO A 70 -9.89 -9.97 -4.33
CA PRO A 70 -9.36 -9.11 -3.25
C PRO A 70 -8.29 -9.78 -2.39
N ASN A 71 -7.59 -10.77 -2.90
CA ASN A 71 -6.65 -11.60 -2.15
C ASN A 71 -5.23 -11.08 -2.13
N GLU A 72 -4.77 -10.50 -3.25
CA GLU A 72 -3.37 -10.11 -3.36
C GLU A 72 -3.13 -9.06 -4.43
N VAL A 73 -2.21 -8.13 -4.14
CA VAL A 73 -1.61 -7.26 -5.15
C VAL A 73 -0.14 -7.07 -4.82
N ILE A 74 0.71 -7.13 -5.85
CA ILE A 74 2.15 -6.91 -5.74
C ILE A 74 2.52 -5.79 -6.70
N PHE A 75 3.13 -4.74 -6.15
CA PHE A 75 3.70 -3.63 -6.90
C PHE A 75 5.21 -3.76 -6.95
N ASN A 76 5.81 -3.46 -8.09
CA ASN A 76 7.24 -3.28 -8.23
C ASN A 76 7.52 -1.81 -8.50
N HIS A 77 8.12 -1.13 -7.54
CA HIS A 77 8.50 0.28 -7.70
C HIS A 77 9.69 0.38 -8.62
N LEU A 78 9.55 1.14 -9.70
CA LEU A 78 10.54 1.22 -10.77
C LEU A 78 11.43 2.46 -10.67
N GLY A 79 10.96 3.51 -10.03
CA GLY A 79 11.70 4.75 -9.91
C GLY A 79 10.97 5.85 -9.18
N GLU A 80 11.56 7.03 -9.18
CA GLU A 80 11.05 8.20 -8.47
C GLU A 80 10.13 9.07 -9.33
N MET A 81 9.18 9.73 -8.67
CA MET A 81 8.42 10.83 -9.23
C MET A 81 8.86 12.11 -8.53
N VAL A 82 9.22 13.13 -9.31
CA VAL A 82 9.63 14.43 -8.79
C VAL A 82 8.83 15.52 -9.49
N ASN A 83 8.04 16.27 -8.74
CA ASN A 83 7.18 17.34 -9.26
C ASN A 83 6.30 16.86 -10.42
N GLY A 84 5.77 15.62 -10.31
CA GLY A 84 4.87 15.05 -11.32
C GLY A 84 5.56 14.47 -12.54
N VAL A 85 6.89 14.39 -12.55
CA VAL A 85 7.67 13.86 -13.66
C VAL A 85 8.51 12.68 -13.20
N LYS A 86 8.66 11.66 -14.05
CA LYS A 86 9.51 10.51 -13.73
C LYS A 86 10.97 10.97 -13.60
N GLY A 87 11.58 10.66 -12.46
CA GLY A 87 12.96 10.96 -12.15
C GLY A 87 13.85 9.74 -12.25
N LYS A 88 14.71 9.58 -11.24
CA LYS A 88 15.69 8.48 -11.22
C LYS A 88 15.01 7.11 -11.22
N ARG A 89 15.47 6.21 -12.10
CA ARG A 89 15.04 4.80 -12.10
C ARG A 89 15.89 4.01 -11.11
N TYR A 90 15.26 3.11 -10.37
CA TYR A 90 15.97 2.22 -9.45
C TYR A 90 16.69 1.13 -10.25
N ASP A 91 17.91 0.78 -9.82
CA ASP A 91 18.71 -0.28 -10.48
C ASP A 91 18.04 -1.64 -10.34
N ASN A 92 17.53 -1.91 -9.12
CA ASN A 92 16.77 -3.13 -8.82
C ASN A 92 15.41 -2.67 -8.34
N GLY A 93 14.36 -3.35 -8.74
CA GLY A 93 13.02 -3.00 -8.30
C GLY A 93 12.88 -3.09 -6.78
N SER A 94 11.79 -2.52 -6.28
CA SER A 94 11.43 -2.55 -4.86
C SER A 94 9.99 -3.00 -4.76
N PHE A 95 9.73 -4.10 -4.05
CA PHE A 95 8.40 -4.71 -4.02
C PHE A 95 7.60 -4.25 -2.81
N GLU A 96 6.31 -4.07 -3.05
CA GLU A 96 5.31 -3.79 -2.02
C GLU A 96 4.15 -4.75 -2.24
N LYS A 97 3.90 -5.63 -1.26
CA LYS A 97 2.91 -6.71 -1.37
C LYS A 97 1.82 -6.55 -0.33
N TYR A 98 0.58 -6.75 -0.76
CA TYR A 98 -0.58 -6.80 0.12
C TYR A 98 -1.25 -8.15 -0.09
N GLN A 99 -1.29 -8.96 0.98
CA GLN A 99 -1.85 -10.31 0.94
C GLN A 99 -2.96 -10.41 1.98
N LEU A 100 -4.14 -10.84 1.55
CA LEU A 100 -5.33 -10.95 2.39
C LEU A 100 -5.86 -12.37 2.35
N LYS A 101 -6.20 -12.90 3.53
CA LYS A 101 -6.81 -14.23 3.63
C LYS A 101 -7.93 -14.19 4.67
N GLU A 102 -9.14 -14.56 4.24
CA GLU A 102 -10.30 -14.62 5.13
C GLU A 102 -10.57 -16.04 5.58
N ILE A 103 -10.79 -16.20 6.90
CA ILE A 103 -11.22 -17.45 7.52
C ILE A 103 -12.29 -17.09 8.55
N ASP A 104 -13.50 -17.63 8.38
CA ASP A 104 -14.62 -17.44 9.32
C ASP A 104 -14.94 -15.97 9.61
N GLY A 105 -14.92 -15.14 8.56
CA GLY A 105 -15.27 -13.73 8.66
C GLY A 105 -14.17 -12.83 9.18
N ILE A 106 -13.00 -13.38 9.47
CA ILE A 106 -11.82 -12.62 9.91
C ILE A 106 -10.79 -12.65 8.81
N THR A 107 -10.31 -11.47 8.42
CA THR A 107 -9.31 -11.33 7.35
C THR A 107 -7.95 -11.02 7.96
N ARG A 108 -6.95 -11.84 7.62
CA ARG A 108 -5.56 -11.53 7.94
C ARG A 108 -4.94 -10.75 6.80
N LEU A 109 -4.44 -9.56 7.13
CA LEU A 109 -3.72 -8.70 6.20
C LEU A 109 -2.23 -8.80 6.50
N VAL A 110 -1.44 -9.09 5.47
CA VAL A 110 0.03 -9.05 5.55
C VAL A 110 0.53 -8.06 4.51
N ILE A 111 1.27 -7.06 4.98
CA ILE A 111 1.91 -6.07 4.12
C ILE A 111 3.42 -6.33 4.19
N THR A 112 4.06 -6.57 3.05
CA THR A 112 5.49 -6.84 2.98
C THR A 112 6.11 -5.83 2.01
N ILE A 113 7.15 -5.12 2.45
CA ILE A 113 7.79 -4.09 1.63
C ILE A 113 9.31 -4.21 1.67
N ASP A 114 9.93 -3.88 0.53
CA ASP A 114 11.38 -3.69 0.43
C ASP A 114 11.67 -2.22 0.63
N ILE A 115 12.62 -1.90 1.50
CA ILE A 115 12.98 -0.52 1.82
C ILE A 115 14.48 -0.34 1.89
N LEU A 116 14.94 0.89 1.70
CA LEU A 116 16.30 1.27 2.03
C LEU A 116 16.42 1.40 3.55
N ASP A 117 17.58 1.00 4.10
CA ASP A 117 17.80 1.02 5.55
C ASP A 117 17.55 2.41 6.16
N GLU A 118 17.88 3.46 5.43
CA GLU A 118 17.70 4.85 5.89
C GLU A 118 16.24 5.24 6.10
N TYR A 119 15.29 4.53 5.48
CA TYR A 119 13.85 4.80 5.61
C TYR A 119 13.15 3.84 6.56
N GLU A 120 13.88 2.94 7.21
CA GLU A 120 13.28 1.90 8.05
C GLU A 120 12.38 2.47 9.15
N GLN A 121 12.86 3.47 9.88
CA GLN A 121 12.09 4.06 10.98
C GLN A 121 10.79 4.70 10.48
N GLU A 122 10.86 5.49 9.42
CA GLU A 122 9.69 6.16 8.85
C GLU A 122 8.65 5.14 8.35
N MET A 123 9.10 4.09 7.68
CA MET A 123 8.22 3.05 7.16
C MET A 123 7.60 2.23 8.27
N ASN A 124 8.36 1.89 9.31
CA ASN A 124 7.81 1.18 10.47
C ASN A 124 6.73 2.00 11.18
N GLU A 125 6.96 3.28 11.40
CA GLU A 125 5.97 4.15 12.03
C GLU A 125 4.73 4.31 11.15
N GLY A 126 4.91 4.60 9.87
CA GLY A 126 3.82 4.82 8.94
C GLY A 126 2.93 3.59 8.77
N PHE A 127 3.52 2.42 8.51
CA PHE A 127 2.74 1.20 8.33
C PHE A 127 2.15 0.67 9.64
N SER A 128 2.86 0.80 10.77
CA SER A 128 2.32 0.36 12.06
C SER A 128 1.06 1.12 12.44
N LYS A 129 1.02 2.41 12.19
CA LYS A 129 -0.16 3.25 12.42
C LYS A 129 -1.19 3.08 11.32
N GLY A 130 -0.74 3.02 10.06
CA GLY A 130 -1.62 2.86 8.90
C GLY A 130 -2.41 1.56 8.95
N ILE A 131 -1.78 0.45 9.32
CA ILE A 131 -2.45 -0.85 9.38
C ILE A 131 -3.54 -0.87 10.46
N GLU A 132 -3.36 -0.13 11.56
CA GLU A 132 -4.39 0.04 12.58
C GLU A 132 -5.59 0.85 12.04
N ASP A 133 -5.32 1.87 11.23
CA ASP A 133 -6.38 2.65 10.58
C ASP A 133 -7.17 1.78 9.59
N ILE A 134 -6.48 0.95 8.82
CA ILE A 134 -7.14 0.02 7.89
C ILE A 134 -8.09 -0.90 8.66
N LYS A 135 -7.64 -1.44 9.78
CA LYS A 135 -8.46 -2.29 10.65
C LYS A 135 -9.70 -1.53 11.14
N ARG A 136 -9.51 -0.34 11.67
CA ARG A 136 -10.60 0.50 12.17
C ARG A 136 -11.60 0.81 11.07
N ILE A 137 -11.13 1.23 9.89
CA ILE A 137 -11.99 1.55 8.75
C ILE A 137 -12.80 0.33 8.33
N ALA A 138 -12.16 -0.82 8.16
CA ALA A 138 -12.84 -2.04 7.73
C ALA A 138 -13.90 -2.51 8.75
N GLU A 139 -13.61 -2.39 10.04
CA GLU A 139 -14.50 -2.86 11.11
C GLU A 139 -15.65 -1.90 11.40
N THR A 140 -15.54 -0.64 11.04
CA THR A 140 -16.58 0.37 11.27
C THR A 140 -17.50 0.60 10.07
N ILE A 141 -17.10 0.17 8.88
CA ILE A 141 -17.98 0.17 7.71
C ILE A 141 -19.05 -0.88 7.98
N GLY A 142 -20.29 -0.43 8.23
CA GLY A 142 -21.39 -1.28 8.62
C GLY A 142 -21.70 -2.39 7.63
N PRO A 143 -22.51 -3.36 8.04
CA PRO A 143 -22.84 -4.49 7.18
C PRO A 143 -23.57 -4.07 5.92
#